data_399b36a54961e554913006f3bfacea8e
#
_entry.id   399b36a54961e554913006f3bfacea8e
#
_cell.length_a   1.000
_cell.length_b   1.000
_cell.length_c   1.000
_cell.angle_alpha   90.00
_cell.angle_beta   90.00
_cell.angle_gamma   90.00
#
_symmetry.space_group_name_H-M   'P 1'
#
loop_
_entity.id
_entity.type
_entity.pdbx_description
1 polymer ?
#
loop_
_entity_poly.entity_id
_entity_poly.type
_entity_poly.pdbx_seq_one_letter_code
_entity_poly.pdbx_strand_id
1 'polypeptide(L)'
;KTITGLQAGENILGIDMRPATGQLYALGSTSRIYAINMSSGAATAIGTAPFTPLLSGTSFGFDFNPTVDRIRVVSNTGQNLRLHPETGAVAAIDGTLNPGTPAVSGSAYTNSFAGATTTTLFALDATTDRLYMQNPPNAGTLVDIGPLGINVTDGNGFDIGGTSNLAYALLTVGTTTKIYSINTTTGAATAIADFPGLARGFAVGLGY
;
A
#
# COMPACT_ATOMS: atom_id res chain seq x y z
N LYS A 1 17.53 -3.11 -8.79
CA LYS A 1 17.63 -2.42 -10.10
C LYS A 1 17.22 -0.98 -9.94
N THR A 2 17.87 -0.10 -10.71
CA THR A 2 17.46 1.31 -10.76
C THR A 2 16.15 1.43 -11.54
N ILE A 3 15.20 2.20 -11.02
CA ILE A 3 13.97 2.52 -11.74
C ILE A 3 14.26 3.73 -12.62
N THR A 4 13.86 3.64 -13.90
CA THR A 4 14.02 4.69 -14.92
C THR A 4 12.67 5.03 -15.52
N GLY A 5 12.53 6.19 -16.17
CA GLY A 5 11.29 6.60 -16.85
C GLY A 5 10.27 7.31 -15.97
N LEU A 6 10.61 7.62 -14.70
CA LEU A 6 9.82 8.50 -13.86
C LEU A 6 9.93 9.96 -14.33
N GLN A 7 9.01 10.83 -13.90
CA GLN A 7 9.14 12.27 -14.11
C GLN A 7 10.37 12.81 -13.38
N ALA A 8 10.90 13.94 -13.83
CA ALA A 8 12.06 14.55 -13.19
C ALA A 8 11.79 14.90 -11.73
N GLY A 9 12.65 14.44 -10.81
CA GLY A 9 12.52 14.65 -9.38
C GLY A 9 11.43 13.82 -8.68
N GLU A 10 10.79 12.88 -9.39
CA GLU A 10 9.75 12.03 -8.82
C GLU A 10 10.32 10.89 -8.00
N ASN A 11 9.68 10.60 -6.86
CA ASN A 11 9.96 9.44 -6.02
C ASN A 11 8.79 8.45 -6.08
N ILE A 12 9.09 7.16 -5.91
CA ILE A 12 8.07 6.14 -5.68
C ILE A 12 7.64 6.19 -4.22
N LEU A 13 6.32 6.13 -3.97
CA LEU A 13 5.68 6.20 -2.66
C LEU A 13 5.02 4.88 -2.24
N GLY A 14 4.80 3.97 -3.17
CA GLY A 14 4.22 2.66 -2.94
C GLY A 14 4.31 1.80 -4.19
N ILE A 15 4.29 0.49 -4.01
CA ILE A 15 4.27 -0.50 -5.11
C ILE A 15 3.31 -1.63 -4.76
N ASP A 16 2.68 -2.21 -5.78
CA ASP A 16 1.92 -3.44 -5.63
C ASP A 16 1.77 -4.19 -6.97
N MET A 17 1.50 -5.49 -6.87
CA MET A 17 1.29 -6.39 -8.00
C MET A 17 -0.20 -6.42 -8.36
N ARG A 18 -0.56 -6.02 -9.59
CA ARG A 18 -1.95 -6.14 -10.08
C ARG A 18 -2.36 -7.61 -10.19
N PRO A 19 -3.31 -8.12 -9.41
CA PRO A 19 -3.70 -9.54 -9.42
C PRO A 19 -4.18 -10.03 -10.77
N ALA A 20 -4.88 -9.20 -11.52
CA ALA A 20 -5.45 -9.56 -12.82
C ALA A 20 -4.41 -9.87 -13.90
N THR A 21 -3.19 -9.32 -13.80
CA THR A 21 -2.18 -9.40 -14.87
C THR A 21 -0.79 -9.83 -14.40
N GLY A 22 -0.50 -9.78 -13.09
CA GLY A 22 0.85 -9.98 -12.55
C GLY A 22 1.83 -8.84 -12.85
N GLN A 23 1.33 -7.69 -13.29
CA GLN A 23 2.15 -6.51 -13.57
C GLN A 23 2.40 -5.73 -12.29
N LEU A 24 3.67 -5.37 -12.02
CA LEU A 24 4.03 -4.48 -10.92
C LEU A 24 3.64 -3.03 -11.25
N TYR A 25 2.94 -2.38 -10.33
CA TYR A 25 2.57 -0.97 -10.38
C TYR A 25 3.27 -0.17 -9.29
N ALA A 26 3.40 1.12 -9.51
CA ALA A 26 3.97 2.05 -8.53
C ALA A 26 3.16 3.34 -8.47
N LEU A 27 3.10 3.94 -7.27
CA LEU A 27 2.59 5.28 -7.01
C LEU A 27 3.75 6.27 -7.03
N GLY A 28 3.67 7.27 -7.87
CA GLY A 28 4.65 8.36 -7.95
C GLY A 28 4.24 9.58 -7.13
N SER A 29 5.24 10.31 -6.61
CA SER A 29 5.04 11.50 -5.78
C SER A 29 4.39 12.68 -6.52
N THR A 30 4.34 12.64 -7.84
CA THR A 30 3.66 13.67 -8.66
C THR A 30 2.20 13.31 -8.98
N SER A 31 1.58 12.43 -8.18
CA SER A 31 0.19 11.97 -8.37
C SER A 31 -0.01 11.23 -9.69
N ARG A 32 0.91 10.32 -9.98
CA ARG A 32 0.89 9.43 -11.15
C ARG A 32 0.99 7.97 -10.72
N ILE A 33 0.53 7.08 -11.56
CA ILE A 33 0.83 5.65 -11.42
C ILE A 33 1.66 5.17 -12.61
N TYR A 34 2.45 4.15 -12.37
CA TYR A 34 3.37 3.56 -13.34
C TYR A 34 3.22 2.05 -13.38
N ALA A 35 3.35 1.47 -14.56
CA ALA A 35 3.68 0.06 -14.72
C ALA A 35 5.21 -0.10 -14.74
N ILE A 36 5.73 -1.03 -13.93
CA ILE A 36 7.18 -1.27 -13.80
C ILE A 36 7.56 -2.57 -14.48
N ASN A 37 8.50 -2.53 -15.40
CA ASN A 37 9.11 -3.73 -15.94
C ASN A 37 10.12 -4.28 -14.92
N MET A 38 9.81 -5.39 -14.27
CA MET A 38 10.65 -5.99 -13.21
C MET A 38 11.99 -6.51 -13.75
N SER A 39 12.09 -6.82 -15.05
CA SER A 39 13.33 -7.29 -15.66
C SER A 39 14.32 -6.15 -15.94
N SER A 40 13.85 -4.97 -16.31
CA SER A 40 14.70 -3.82 -16.66
C SER A 40 14.70 -2.71 -15.60
N GLY A 41 13.63 -2.55 -14.82
CA GLY A 41 13.38 -1.40 -13.96
C GLY A 41 12.73 -0.22 -14.71
N ALA A 42 12.35 -0.39 -15.97
CA ALA A 42 11.69 0.68 -16.73
C ALA A 42 10.27 0.91 -16.21
N ALA A 43 9.97 2.16 -15.85
CA ALA A 43 8.64 2.65 -15.50
C ALA A 43 7.97 3.27 -16.71
N THR A 44 6.72 2.90 -16.95
CA THR A 44 5.86 3.50 -17.97
C THR A 44 4.66 4.15 -17.28
N ALA A 45 4.49 5.46 -17.46
CA ALA A 45 3.37 6.18 -16.87
C ALA A 45 2.02 5.66 -17.42
N ILE A 46 1.06 5.47 -16.54
CA ILE A 46 -0.32 5.16 -16.88
C ILE A 46 -1.11 6.48 -16.90
N GLY A 47 -1.68 6.79 -18.05
CA GLY A 47 -2.31 8.08 -18.30
C GLY A 47 -1.30 9.16 -18.72
N THR A 48 -1.82 10.31 -19.15
CA THR A 48 -1.02 11.39 -19.73
C THR A 48 -0.73 12.54 -18.77
N ALA A 49 -1.47 12.62 -17.66
CA ALA A 49 -1.39 13.71 -16.67
C ALA A 49 -1.43 13.15 -15.24
N PRO A 50 -1.06 13.95 -14.22
CA PRO A 50 -1.35 13.63 -12.84
C PRO A 50 -2.85 13.41 -12.62
N PHE A 51 -3.22 12.49 -11.74
CA PHE A 51 -4.61 12.33 -11.36
C PHE A 51 -5.07 13.46 -10.43
N THR A 52 -6.37 13.71 -10.43
CA THR A 52 -7.01 14.77 -9.60
C THR A 52 -8.15 14.15 -8.80
N PRO A 53 -8.24 14.39 -7.45
CA PRO A 53 -7.38 15.29 -6.66
C PRO A 53 -5.96 14.78 -6.53
N LEU A 54 -5.01 15.69 -6.35
CA LEU A 54 -3.61 15.33 -6.13
C LEU A 54 -3.43 14.59 -4.80
N LEU A 55 -2.32 13.87 -4.66
CA LEU A 55 -1.93 13.24 -3.40
C LEU A 55 -1.82 14.27 -2.28
N SER A 56 -2.32 13.91 -1.11
CA SER A 56 -2.21 14.68 0.12
C SER A 56 -1.58 13.80 1.19
N GLY A 57 -0.48 14.27 1.78
CA GLY A 57 0.25 13.52 2.80
C GLY A 57 1.69 13.19 2.40
N THR A 58 2.36 12.44 3.26
CA THR A 58 3.77 12.06 3.13
C THR A 58 3.98 10.54 3.22
N SER A 59 3.02 9.81 3.76
CA SER A 59 3.01 8.35 3.85
C SER A 59 1.73 7.81 3.24
N PHE A 60 1.84 6.71 2.50
CA PHE A 60 0.74 6.19 1.69
C PHE A 60 0.64 4.67 1.80
N GLY A 61 -0.61 4.18 1.82
CA GLY A 61 -0.93 2.81 1.45
C GLY A 61 -1.33 2.76 -0.03
N PHE A 62 -0.82 1.77 -0.76
CA PHE A 62 -1.06 1.59 -2.18
C PHE A 62 -1.22 0.10 -2.46
N ASP A 63 -2.42 -0.32 -2.86
CA ASP A 63 -2.72 -1.73 -3.00
C ASP A 63 -3.88 -2.00 -3.97
N PHE A 64 -3.85 -3.13 -4.66
CA PHE A 64 -4.90 -3.55 -5.58
C PHE A 64 -6.03 -4.27 -4.86
N ASN A 65 -7.26 -3.80 -5.03
CA ASN A 65 -8.44 -4.58 -4.70
C ASN A 65 -8.66 -5.67 -5.78
N PRO A 66 -8.49 -6.96 -5.44
CA PRO A 66 -8.54 -8.04 -6.43
C PRO A 66 -9.94 -8.32 -6.97
N THR A 67 -11.00 -7.89 -6.24
CA THR A 67 -12.39 -8.20 -6.62
C THR A 67 -12.96 -7.24 -7.66
N VAL A 68 -12.44 -6.01 -7.74
CA VAL A 68 -12.95 -4.96 -8.65
C VAL A 68 -11.87 -4.35 -9.53
N ASP A 69 -10.63 -4.84 -9.41
CA ASP A 69 -9.48 -4.38 -10.18
C ASP A 69 -9.33 -2.85 -10.12
N ARG A 70 -9.21 -2.33 -8.91
CA ARG A 70 -8.95 -0.91 -8.63
C ARG A 70 -7.81 -0.77 -7.65
N ILE A 71 -7.03 0.28 -7.80
CA ILE A 71 -5.98 0.62 -6.86
C ILE A 71 -6.58 1.45 -5.75
N ARG A 72 -6.38 1.03 -4.49
CA ARG A 72 -6.64 1.84 -3.31
C ARG A 72 -5.41 2.68 -3.01
N VAL A 73 -5.62 3.98 -2.81
CA VAL A 73 -4.61 4.88 -2.25
C VAL A 73 -5.17 5.52 -1.00
N VAL A 74 -4.51 5.30 0.12
CA VAL A 74 -4.81 5.98 1.39
C VAL A 74 -3.59 6.73 1.87
N SER A 75 -3.75 7.73 2.74
CA SER A 75 -2.62 8.51 3.24
C SER A 75 -2.72 8.84 4.73
N ASN A 76 -1.60 9.30 5.28
CA ASN A 76 -1.51 9.79 6.66
C ASN A 76 -2.27 11.11 6.92
N THR A 77 -2.89 11.70 5.90
CA THR A 77 -3.82 12.84 6.05
C THR A 77 -5.28 12.42 5.95
N GLY A 78 -5.54 11.10 5.88
CA GLY A 78 -6.87 10.54 5.78
C GLY A 78 -7.43 10.51 4.35
N GLN A 79 -6.66 10.88 3.32
CA GLN A 79 -7.10 10.75 1.93
C GLN A 79 -7.40 9.29 1.60
N ASN A 80 -8.47 9.04 0.84
CA ASN A 80 -8.93 7.71 0.48
C ASN A 80 -9.45 7.72 -0.96
N LEU A 81 -8.67 7.18 -1.88
CA LEU A 81 -8.94 7.21 -3.31
C LEU A 81 -9.01 5.80 -3.89
N ARG A 82 -9.78 5.65 -4.96
CA ARG A 82 -9.67 4.51 -5.88
C ARG A 82 -9.23 4.98 -7.25
N LEU A 83 -8.21 4.34 -7.81
CA LEU A 83 -7.68 4.68 -9.15
C LEU A 83 -7.99 3.58 -10.14
N HIS A 84 -8.13 3.95 -11.41
CA HIS A 84 -8.28 3.04 -12.53
C HIS A 84 -6.90 2.61 -13.05
N PRO A 85 -6.55 1.31 -13.03
CA PRO A 85 -5.20 0.86 -13.37
C PRO A 85 -4.80 1.08 -14.82
N GLU A 86 -5.76 1.22 -15.74
CA GLU A 86 -5.47 1.37 -17.17
C GLU A 86 -5.41 2.82 -17.64
N THR A 87 -6.07 3.73 -16.92
CA THR A 87 -6.13 5.14 -17.30
C THR A 87 -5.37 6.06 -16.36
N GLY A 88 -5.04 5.58 -15.15
CA GLY A 88 -4.45 6.38 -14.08
C GLY A 88 -5.41 7.39 -13.44
N ALA A 89 -6.65 7.46 -13.91
CA ALA A 89 -7.63 8.41 -13.40
C ALA A 89 -8.21 7.98 -12.04
N VAL A 90 -8.64 8.96 -11.24
CA VAL A 90 -9.42 8.69 -10.02
C VAL A 90 -10.80 8.14 -10.43
N ALA A 91 -11.07 6.90 -10.04
CA ALA A 91 -12.35 6.24 -10.23
C ALA A 91 -13.37 6.67 -9.17
N ALA A 92 -12.90 6.97 -7.95
CA ALA A 92 -13.72 7.52 -6.87
C ALA A 92 -12.86 8.22 -5.81
N ILE A 93 -13.42 9.28 -5.24
CA ILE A 93 -12.96 9.89 -3.99
C ILE A 93 -13.87 9.33 -2.90
N ASP A 94 -13.30 8.51 -2.02
CA ASP A 94 -14.04 7.83 -0.97
C ASP A 94 -14.06 8.66 0.33
N GLY A 95 -14.82 8.20 1.33
CA GLY A 95 -14.88 8.86 2.63
C GLY A 95 -13.50 8.92 3.29
N THR A 96 -13.17 10.07 3.89
CA THR A 96 -11.93 10.28 4.65
C THR A 96 -11.78 9.21 5.73
N LEU A 97 -10.55 8.76 5.96
CA LEU A 97 -10.27 7.77 7.01
C LEU A 97 -10.73 8.28 8.37
N ASN A 98 -11.42 7.43 9.11
CA ASN A 98 -12.06 7.75 10.39
C ASN A 98 -12.13 6.51 11.30
N PRO A 99 -12.42 6.64 12.64
CA PRO A 99 -12.64 7.88 13.38
C PRO A 99 -11.36 8.64 13.72
N GLY A 100 -11.51 9.86 14.16
CA GLY A 100 -10.39 10.71 14.58
C GLY A 100 -9.55 11.21 13.40
N THR A 101 -8.24 11.20 13.56
CA THR A 101 -7.25 11.61 12.56
C THR A 101 -6.23 10.49 12.31
N PRO A 102 -6.62 9.39 11.65
CA PRO A 102 -5.71 8.28 11.39
C PRO A 102 -4.53 8.71 10.50
N ALA A 103 -3.33 8.18 10.81
CA ALA A 103 -2.10 8.43 10.06
C ALA A 103 -1.62 7.14 9.36
N VAL A 104 -2.48 6.59 8.49
CA VAL A 104 -2.21 5.34 7.79
C VAL A 104 -0.98 5.47 6.89
N SER A 105 -0.05 4.55 7.03
CA SER A 105 1.21 4.48 6.30
C SER A 105 1.34 3.26 5.39
N GLY A 106 0.39 2.32 5.46
CA GLY A 106 0.32 1.14 4.61
C GLY A 106 -1.08 0.58 4.54
N SER A 107 -1.44 -0.05 3.43
CA SER A 107 -2.71 -0.77 3.27
C SER A 107 -2.50 -1.99 2.38
N ALA A 108 -3.25 -3.06 2.66
CA ALA A 108 -3.17 -4.30 1.90
C ALA A 108 -4.51 -5.06 1.89
N TYR A 109 -4.84 -5.63 0.74
CA TYR A 109 -6.00 -6.50 0.56
C TYR A 109 -5.62 -7.97 0.68
N THR A 110 -6.50 -8.76 1.26
CA THR A 110 -6.42 -10.24 1.23
C THR A 110 -6.87 -10.80 -0.11
N ASN A 111 -6.58 -12.10 -0.34
CA ASN A 111 -6.98 -12.82 -1.54
C ASN A 111 -6.51 -12.13 -2.83
N SER A 112 -5.31 -11.57 -2.83
CA SER A 112 -4.76 -10.77 -3.92
C SER A 112 -4.36 -11.66 -5.12
N PHE A 113 -5.33 -12.37 -5.70
CA PHE A 113 -5.18 -13.23 -6.89
C PHE A 113 -6.28 -12.97 -7.92
N ALA A 114 -6.01 -13.31 -9.18
CA ALA A 114 -6.97 -13.14 -10.27
C ALA A 114 -8.23 -13.96 -10.04
N GLY A 115 -9.40 -13.32 -10.16
CA GLY A 115 -10.69 -13.96 -9.97
C GLY A 115 -11.16 -14.07 -8.52
N ALA A 116 -10.48 -13.45 -7.57
CA ALA A 116 -10.95 -13.37 -6.19
C ALA A 116 -12.35 -12.75 -6.11
N THR A 117 -13.25 -13.37 -5.35
CA THR A 117 -14.63 -12.90 -5.16
C THR A 117 -14.86 -12.21 -3.84
N THR A 118 -13.93 -12.34 -2.90
CA THR A 118 -13.96 -11.71 -1.58
C THR A 118 -12.59 -11.16 -1.23
N THR A 119 -12.56 -10.10 -0.45
CA THR A 119 -11.33 -9.53 0.09
C THR A 119 -11.60 -8.73 1.36
N THR A 120 -10.60 -8.58 2.20
CA THR A 120 -10.61 -7.71 3.39
C THR A 120 -9.46 -6.71 3.24
N LEU A 121 -9.69 -5.45 3.55
CA LEU A 121 -8.68 -4.41 3.54
C LEU A 121 -8.16 -4.18 4.94
N PHE A 122 -6.85 -4.27 5.11
CA PHE A 122 -6.14 -3.89 6.33
C PHE A 122 -5.38 -2.59 6.11
N ALA A 123 -5.22 -1.82 7.18
CA ALA A 123 -4.47 -0.57 7.21
C ALA A 123 -3.53 -0.55 8.41
N LEU A 124 -2.29 -0.15 8.19
CA LEU A 124 -1.28 0.00 9.22
C LEU A 124 -1.06 1.49 9.49
N ASP A 125 -1.13 1.87 10.76
CA ASP A 125 -0.88 3.23 11.22
C ASP A 125 0.38 3.23 12.10
N ALA A 126 1.46 3.82 11.57
CA ALA A 126 2.76 3.88 12.24
C ALA A 126 2.81 4.94 13.37
N THR A 127 1.80 5.83 13.47
CA THR A 127 1.74 6.83 14.54
C THR A 127 1.10 6.26 15.80
N THR A 128 0.11 5.37 15.62
CA THR A 128 -0.57 4.70 16.74
C THR A 128 0.01 3.32 17.04
N ASP A 129 0.93 2.83 16.22
CA ASP A 129 1.51 1.48 16.30
C ASP A 129 0.43 0.39 16.27
N ARG A 130 -0.55 0.52 15.36
CA ARG A 130 -1.70 -0.37 15.32
C ARG A 130 -2.02 -0.87 13.91
N LEU A 131 -2.61 -2.05 13.86
CA LEU A 131 -3.29 -2.60 12.70
C LEU A 131 -4.79 -2.34 12.81
N TYR A 132 -5.39 -1.94 11.71
CA TYR A 132 -6.83 -1.74 11.55
C TYR A 132 -7.37 -2.57 10.39
N MET A 133 -8.65 -2.91 10.43
CA MET A 133 -9.43 -3.31 9.27
C MET A 133 -10.19 -2.09 8.75
N GLN A 134 -10.03 -1.72 7.48
CA GLN A 134 -10.82 -0.66 6.87
C GLN A 134 -12.16 -1.23 6.39
N ASN A 135 -13.22 -1.02 7.16
CA ASN A 135 -14.54 -1.60 6.90
C ASN A 135 -15.70 -0.70 7.38
N PRO A 136 -16.60 -0.20 6.49
CA PRO A 136 -16.56 -0.34 5.03
C PRO A 136 -15.38 0.43 4.40
N PRO A 137 -14.68 -0.14 3.41
CA PRO A 137 -13.49 0.51 2.82
C PRO A 137 -13.79 1.89 2.21
N ASN A 138 -14.92 2.01 1.53
CA ASN A 138 -15.32 3.24 0.85
C ASN A 138 -15.86 4.32 1.80
N ALA A 139 -16.25 3.95 3.02
CA ALA A 139 -16.58 4.93 4.07
C ALA A 139 -15.33 5.43 4.82
N GLY A 140 -14.17 4.80 4.59
CA GLY A 140 -12.94 5.13 5.28
C GLY A 140 -12.90 4.71 6.75
N THR A 141 -13.82 3.86 7.19
CA THR A 141 -13.93 3.48 8.60
C THR A 141 -12.85 2.48 8.98
N LEU A 142 -12.05 2.82 9.99
CA LEU A 142 -11.02 1.96 10.56
C LEU A 142 -11.54 1.28 11.83
N VAL A 143 -11.58 -0.04 11.79
CA VAL A 143 -11.93 -0.89 12.94
C VAL A 143 -10.63 -1.41 13.54
N ASP A 144 -10.40 -1.13 14.80
CA ASP A 144 -9.17 -1.53 15.48
C ASP A 144 -9.05 -3.06 15.59
N ILE A 145 -7.90 -3.59 15.17
CA ILE A 145 -7.52 -4.99 15.32
C ILE A 145 -6.64 -5.16 16.57
N GLY A 146 -5.59 -4.32 16.69
CA GLY A 146 -4.73 -4.39 17.86
C GLY A 146 -3.36 -3.75 17.63
N PRO A 147 -2.53 -3.70 18.69
CA PRO A 147 -1.21 -3.09 18.64
C PRO A 147 -0.21 -3.96 17.91
N LEU A 148 0.73 -3.32 17.22
CA LEU A 148 1.88 -3.99 16.59
C LEU A 148 2.84 -4.58 17.64
N GLY A 149 2.82 -4.06 18.88
CA GLY A 149 3.73 -4.49 19.94
C GLY A 149 5.16 -3.95 19.81
N ILE A 150 5.38 -3.04 18.87
CA ILE A 150 6.66 -2.36 18.62
C ILE A 150 6.38 -0.86 18.41
N ASN A 151 7.37 -0.01 18.67
CA ASN A 151 7.27 1.44 18.44
C ASN A 151 7.82 1.77 17.05
N VAL A 152 6.94 1.95 16.09
CA VAL A 152 7.28 2.22 14.69
C VAL A 152 7.58 3.70 14.51
N THR A 153 8.75 4.01 13.96
CA THR A 153 9.13 5.40 13.64
C THR A 153 8.86 5.77 12.19
N ASP A 154 8.77 4.76 11.31
CA ASP A 154 8.38 4.93 9.90
C ASP A 154 7.80 3.62 9.34
N GLY A 155 6.68 3.71 8.63
CA GLY A 155 6.05 2.61 7.90
C GLY A 155 6.47 2.67 6.43
N ASN A 156 7.30 1.73 6.00
CA ASN A 156 7.92 1.74 4.68
C ASN A 156 7.18 0.90 3.63
N GLY A 157 6.22 0.08 4.05
CA GLY A 157 5.38 -0.73 3.18
C GLY A 157 4.68 -1.85 3.95
N PHE A 158 3.51 -2.24 3.45
CA PHE A 158 2.69 -3.31 4.02
C PHE A 158 1.98 -4.02 2.89
N ASP A 159 2.05 -5.35 2.85
CA ASP A 159 1.38 -6.16 1.84
C ASP A 159 1.00 -7.55 2.37
N ILE A 160 0.06 -8.20 1.68
CA ILE A 160 -0.49 -9.51 2.02
C ILE A 160 -0.34 -10.44 0.83
N GLY A 161 0.30 -11.60 1.04
CA GLY A 161 0.52 -12.60 0.01
C GLY A 161 -0.77 -13.08 -0.65
N GLY A 162 -0.77 -13.13 -1.98
CA GLY A 162 -1.98 -13.33 -2.78
C GLY A 162 -2.76 -14.59 -2.47
N THR A 163 -2.10 -15.71 -2.27
CA THR A 163 -2.73 -17.01 -1.99
C THR A 163 -2.58 -17.45 -0.54
N SER A 164 -1.49 -17.06 0.13
CA SER A 164 -1.22 -17.45 1.52
C SER A 164 -2.02 -16.63 2.53
N ASN A 165 -2.40 -15.40 2.17
CA ASN A 165 -2.93 -14.39 3.10
C ASN A 165 -2.00 -14.09 4.30
N LEU A 166 -0.70 -14.40 4.16
CA LEU A 166 0.29 -13.99 5.15
C LEU A 166 0.66 -12.53 4.94
N ALA A 167 0.57 -11.76 6.00
CA ALA A 167 0.81 -10.32 5.97
C ALA A 167 2.24 -9.99 6.39
N TYR A 168 2.88 -9.08 5.65
CA TYR A 168 4.25 -8.64 5.88
C TYR A 168 4.34 -7.11 5.80
N ALA A 169 5.26 -6.56 6.59
CA ALA A 169 5.54 -5.12 6.55
C ALA A 169 7.04 -4.86 6.64
N LEU A 170 7.47 -3.80 5.96
CA LEU A 170 8.75 -3.15 6.20
C LEU A 170 8.50 -2.02 7.20
N LEU A 171 9.05 -2.13 8.39
CA LEU A 171 8.87 -1.14 9.46
C LEU A 171 10.23 -0.72 10.01
N THR A 172 10.37 0.57 10.28
CA THR A 172 11.53 1.14 10.93
C THR A 172 11.23 1.35 12.42
N VAL A 173 12.10 0.81 13.27
CA VAL A 173 12.09 1.00 14.72
C VAL A 173 13.38 1.71 15.11
N GLY A 174 13.28 2.93 15.60
CA GLY A 174 14.45 3.80 15.80
C GLY A 174 15.12 4.12 14.45
N THR A 175 16.27 3.50 14.18
CA THR A 175 17.04 3.67 12.93
C THR A 175 17.18 2.39 12.12
N THR A 176 16.54 1.31 12.56
CA THR A 176 16.67 -0.02 11.94
C THR A 176 15.39 -0.41 11.23
N THR A 177 15.48 -0.66 9.93
CA THR A 177 14.37 -1.21 9.15
C THR A 177 14.45 -2.74 9.12
N LYS A 178 13.31 -3.39 9.35
CA LYS A 178 13.19 -4.86 9.31
C LYS A 178 11.94 -5.27 8.54
N ILE A 179 11.97 -6.52 8.07
CA ILE A 179 10.78 -7.22 7.60
C ILE A 179 10.10 -7.84 8.83
N TYR A 180 8.81 -7.62 8.96
CA TYR A 180 7.95 -8.21 9.99
C TYR A 180 6.85 -9.04 9.36
N SER A 181 6.49 -10.16 9.98
CA SER A 181 5.16 -10.74 9.78
C SER A 181 4.15 -10.02 10.67
N ILE A 182 2.96 -9.81 10.14
CA ILE A 182 1.86 -9.14 10.86
C ILE A 182 0.73 -10.14 11.07
N ASN A 183 0.32 -10.34 12.30
CA ASN A 183 -0.83 -11.16 12.61
C ASN A 183 -2.11 -10.36 12.38
N THR A 184 -2.86 -10.67 11.33
CA THR A 184 -4.08 -9.94 10.96
C THR A 184 -5.26 -10.11 11.91
N THR A 185 -5.15 -11.02 12.89
CA THR A 185 -6.17 -11.22 13.95
C THR A 185 -5.89 -10.41 15.20
N THR A 186 -4.60 -10.18 15.53
CA THR A 186 -4.19 -9.54 16.79
C THR A 186 -3.46 -8.22 16.59
N GLY A 187 -3.01 -7.92 15.38
CA GLY A 187 -2.16 -6.77 15.05
C GLY A 187 -0.65 -7.03 15.27
N ALA A 188 -0.28 -8.04 16.05
CA ALA A 188 1.09 -8.23 16.51
C ALA A 188 2.10 -8.38 15.37
N ALA A 189 3.19 -7.63 15.45
CA ALA A 189 4.33 -7.70 14.53
C ALA A 189 5.44 -8.58 15.11
N THR A 190 5.97 -9.49 14.27
CA THR A 190 7.10 -10.36 14.64
C THR A 190 8.23 -10.15 13.63
N ALA A 191 9.41 -9.77 14.10
CA ALA A 191 10.57 -9.54 13.24
C ALA A 191 11.04 -10.84 12.57
N ILE A 192 11.29 -10.76 11.26
CA ILE A 192 11.78 -11.89 10.45
C ILE A 192 13.26 -11.69 10.10
N ALA A 193 13.61 -10.51 9.55
CA ALA A 193 14.95 -10.22 9.07
C ALA A 193 15.23 -8.72 9.07
N ASP A 194 16.50 -8.36 9.16
CA ASP A 194 16.95 -7.00 8.94
C ASP A 194 16.86 -6.65 7.44
N PHE A 195 16.45 -5.42 7.16
CA PHE A 195 16.44 -4.89 5.81
C PHE A 195 17.49 -3.76 5.69
N PRO A 196 18.53 -3.92 4.88
CA PRO A 196 19.57 -2.91 4.77
C PRO A 196 19.09 -1.72 3.94
N GLY A 197 19.00 -0.55 4.55
CA GLY A 197 18.67 0.71 3.88
C GLY A 197 17.23 1.17 4.09
N LEU A 198 16.90 2.29 3.44
CA LEU A 198 15.55 2.85 3.44
C LEU A 198 14.74 2.22 2.30
N ALA A 199 13.55 1.75 2.60
CA ALA A 199 12.57 1.30 1.63
C ALA A 199 11.37 2.26 1.58
N ARG A 200 10.76 2.39 0.41
CA ARG A 200 9.50 3.11 0.20
C ARG A 200 8.62 2.24 -0.69
N GLY A 201 7.76 1.51 -0.06
CA GLY A 201 6.91 0.53 -0.71
C GLY A 201 7.45 -0.89 -0.62
N PHE A 202 6.53 -1.82 -0.52
CA PHE A 202 6.79 -3.25 -0.38
C PHE A 202 5.64 -4.00 -1.04
N ALA A 203 5.96 -5.01 -1.82
CA ALA A 203 4.97 -5.89 -2.44
C ALA A 203 5.43 -7.34 -2.34
N VAL A 204 4.53 -8.21 -1.94
CA VAL A 204 4.69 -9.68 -1.94
C VAL A 204 4.16 -10.20 -3.28
N GLY A 205 4.85 -11.19 -3.85
CA GLY A 205 4.41 -11.76 -5.12
C GLY A 205 3.07 -12.50 -5.02
N LEU A 206 2.33 -12.55 -6.13
CA LEU A 206 0.97 -13.14 -6.19
C LEU A 206 0.92 -14.64 -5.92
N GLY A 207 2.05 -15.33 -5.99
CA GLY A 207 2.17 -16.77 -5.71
C GLY A 207 2.44 -17.11 -4.24
N TYR A 208 2.44 -16.13 -3.36
CA TYR A 208 2.63 -16.31 -1.92
C TYR A 208 1.33 -16.43 -1.16
#